data_bd3d31825eb9f0049082d8b145207653
#
_entry.id   bd3d31825eb9f0049082d8b145207653
#
_cell.length_a   1.000
_cell.length_b   1.000
_cell.length_c   1.000
_cell.angle_alpha   90.00
_cell.angle_beta   90.00
_cell.angle_gamma   90.00
#
_symmetry.space_group_name_H-M   'P 1'
#
loop_
_entity.id
_entity.type
_entity.pdbx_description
1 polymer ?
#
loop_
_entity_poly.entity_id
_entity_poly.type
_entity_poly.pdbx_seq_one_letter_code
_entity_poly.pdbx_strand_id
1 'polypeptide(L)'
;MPELPEVEIARRNLVRWFGGRRLVRAEADDTRIFRGAERRQFSELSGRLESLVRRGKYLLFAFEGGRGLLGHLGMTGKFVRRTGGQGEPYSRARFHLDDGHVLHFADPRMFGRLEPVPAARLREMDVVKALGRDPLADGLTAGQLEKAVASSRQPLKVALMDQARITGLGNIHAAEALFRAGLHPSREPASLTPDEWKRLVGAIRATIDFGLKEQEGEEPVYLEEGRTENPFLVYGRAGGPCSKCGSAVESFPQGGRTTHFCPKCQPLPGVHASKPRAGKR
;
A
#
# COMPACT_ATOMS: atom_id res chain seq x y z
N MET A 1 3.65 -0.01 -6.81
CA MET A 1 2.97 -1.11 -6.06
C MET A 1 2.03 -0.47 -5.03
N PRO A 2 0.74 -0.76 -5.08
CA PRO A 2 -0.22 -0.18 -4.13
C PRO A 2 0.13 -0.47 -2.67
N GLU A 3 0.23 0.57 -1.87
CA GLU A 3 0.36 0.53 -0.42
C GLU A 3 -0.91 1.16 0.21
N LEU A 4 -0.88 1.54 1.46
CA LEU A 4 -2.05 2.05 2.18
C LEU A 4 -2.74 3.23 1.46
N PRO A 5 -2.04 4.29 1.00
CA PRO A 5 -2.71 5.42 0.34
C PRO A 5 -3.42 5.03 -0.94
N GLU A 6 -2.77 4.25 -1.82
CA GLU A 6 -3.35 3.85 -3.09
C GLU A 6 -4.59 2.96 -2.90
N VAL A 7 -4.55 2.06 -1.90
CA VAL A 7 -5.71 1.22 -1.58
C VAL A 7 -6.84 2.04 -0.95
N GLU A 8 -6.53 3.08 -0.16
CA GLU A 8 -7.54 4.00 0.37
C GLU A 8 -8.21 4.83 -0.72
N ILE A 9 -7.45 5.34 -1.69
CA ILE A 9 -8.02 6.04 -2.85
C ILE A 9 -8.89 5.11 -3.69
N ALA A 10 -8.45 3.87 -3.92
CA ALA A 10 -9.27 2.87 -4.60
C ALA A 10 -10.60 2.63 -3.84
N ARG A 11 -10.55 2.53 -2.50
CA ARG A 11 -11.76 2.39 -1.69
C ARG A 11 -12.70 3.60 -1.84
N ARG A 12 -12.16 4.83 -1.76
CA ARG A 12 -12.96 6.06 -1.91
C ARG A 12 -13.65 6.12 -3.28
N ASN A 13 -12.91 5.81 -4.33
CA ASN A 13 -13.43 5.77 -5.70
C ASN A 13 -14.52 4.71 -5.86
N LEU A 14 -14.29 3.51 -5.38
CA LEU A 14 -15.27 2.42 -5.41
C LEU A 14 -16.55 2.77 -4.65
N VAL A 15 -16.46 3.34 -3.44
CA VAL A 15 -17.64 3.81 -2.69
C VAL A 15 -18.42 4.84 -3.49
N ARG A 16 -17.75 5.80 -4.13
CA ARG A 16 -18.38 6.80 -4.98
C ARG A 16 -19.03 6.18 -6.22
N TRP A 17 -18.36 5.24 -6.87
CA TRP A 17 -18.85 4.61 -8.09
C TRP A 17 -20.02 3.65 -7.86
N PHE A 18 -20.01 2.92 -6.74
CA PHE A 18 -21.14 2.10 -6.34
C PHE A 18 -22.29 2.91 -5.72
N GLY A 19 -22.03 4.13 -5.27
CA GLY A 19 -22.98 4.95 -4.51
C GLY A 19 -24.35 5.07 -5.19
N GLY A 20 -25.40 4.52 -4.55
CA GLY A 20 -26.75 4.51 -5.06
C GLY A 20 -27.06 3.51 -6.18
N ARG A 21 -26.05 2.79 -6.69
CA ARG A 21 -26.15 1.85 -7.83
C ARG A 21 -26.20 0.41 -7.37
N ARG A 22 -26.74 -0.44 -8.25
CA ARG A 22 -26.76 -1.89 -8.05
C ARG A 22 -25.72 -2.56 -8.97
N LEU A 23 -25.00 -3.51 -8.42
CA LEU A 23 -24.25 -4.49 -9.20
C LEU A 23 -25.28 -5.46 -9.83
N VAL A 24 -25.41 -5.41 -11.14
CA VAL A 24 -26.35 -6.28 -11.88
C VAL A 24 -25.70 -7.57 -12.34
N ARG A 25 -24.38 -7.54 -12.62
CA ARG A 25 -23.62 -8.70 -13.07
C ARG A 25 -22.14 -8.53 -12.73
N ALA A 26 -21.50 -9.61 -12.30
CA ALA A 26 -20.05 -9.69 -12.12
C ALA A 26 -19.48 -10.73 -13.09
N GLU A 27 -18.36 -10.43 -13.72
CA GLU A 27 -17.66 -11.31 -14.65
C GLU A 27 -16.19 -11.42 -14.26
N ALA A 28 -15.64 -12.61 -14.40
CA ALA A 28 -14.23 -12.91 -14.11
C ALA A 28 -13.60 -13.67 -15.27
N ASP A 29 -12.44 -13.22 -15.73
CA ASP A 29 -11.63 -13.97 -16.67
C ASP A 29 -11.00 -15.20 -16.01
N ASP A 30 -10.65 -16.21 -16.78
CA ASP A 30 -9.94 -17.39 -16.28
C ASP A 30 -8.47 -17.05 -16.07
N THR A 31 -8.16 -16.52 -14.91
CA THR A 31 -6.83 -16.04 -14.55
C THR A 31 -6.44 -16.46 -13.13
N ARG A 32 -5.15 -16.37 -12.81
CA ARG A 32 -4.63 -16.75 -11.50
C ARG A 32 -5.05 -15.85 -10.33
N ILE A 33 -5.74 -14.73 -10.57
CA ILE A 33 -6.33 -13.91 -9.50
C ILE A 33 -7.55 -14.59 -8.86
N PHE A 34 -8.15 -15.54 -9.57
CA PHE A 34 -9.20 -16.43 -9.10
C PHE A 34 -8.69 -17.87 -9.08
N ARG A 35 -9.07 -18.64 -8.08
CA ARG A 35 -8.64 -20.04 -7.90
C ARG A 35 -9.85 -20.96 -7.77
N GLY A 36 -10.05 -21.83 -8.78
CA GLY A 36 -11.08 -22.86 -8.71
C GLY A 36 -12.50 -22.31 -8.56
N ALA A 37 -13.17 -22.65 -7.47
CA ALA A 37 -14.56 -22.26 -7.20
C ALA A 37 -14.77 -20.73 -7.03
N GLU A 38 -13.74 -19.99 -6.67
CA GLU A 38 -13.81 -18.52 -6.44
C GLU A 38 -14.33 -17.77 -7.67
N ARG A 39 -13.93 -18.17 -8.88
CA ARG A 39 -14.41 -17.55 -10.12
C ARG A 39 -15.93 -17.66 -10.29
N ARG A 40 -16.49 -18.85 -10.04
CA ARG A 40 -17.93 -19.06 -10.12
C ARG A 40 -18.66 -18.23 -9.08
N GLN A 41 -18.19 -18.26 -7.83
CA GLN A 41 -18.77 -17.49 -6.73
C GLN A 41 -18.69 -15.98 -6.99
N PHE A 42 -17.60 -15.51 -7.66
CA PHE A 42 -17.50 -14.10 -8.06
C PHE A 42 -18.62 -13.71 -9.03
N SER A 43 -18.97 -14.56 -9.99
CA SER A 43 -20.06 -14.29 -10.94
C SER A 43 -21.45 -14.28 -10.30
N GLU A 44 -21.59 -14.78 -9.08
CA GLU A 44 -22.83 -14.72 -8.29
C GLU A 44 -23.00 -13.40 -7.51
N LEU A 45 -21.97 -12.53 -7.51
CA LEU A 45 -22.05 -11.23 -6.86
C LEU A 45 -23.07 -10.34 -7.55
N SER A 46 -23.98 -9.78 -6.79
CA SER A 46 -25.00 -8.86 -7.26
C SER A 46 -25.59 -8.05 -6.08
N GLY A 47 -26.38 -7.04 -6.38
CA GLY A 47 -27.05 -6.23 -5.36
C GLY A 47 -26.33 -4.92 -5.06
N ARG A 48 -26.77 -4.19 -4.05
CA ARG A 48 -26.13 -2.94 -3.61
C ARG A 48 -24.90 -3.24 -2.77
N LEU A 49 -23.90 -2.36 -2.88
CA LEU A 49 -22.77 -2.36 -1.95
C LEU A 49 -23.25 -1.78 -0.61
N GLU A 50 -23.32 -2.62 0.43
CA GLU A 50 -23.72 -2.22 1.79
C GLU A 50 -22.56 -1.57 2.54
N SER A 51 -21.35 -2.10 2.38
CA SER A 51 -20.16 -1.50 2.96
C SER A 51 -18.90 -1.86 2.16
N LEU A 52 -17.90 -0.97 2.22
CA LEU A 52 -16.56 -1.20 1.72
C LEU A 52 -15.56 -0.64 2.72
N VAL A 53 -14.86 -1.55 3.37
CA VAL A 53 -13.85 -1.23 4.39
C VAL A 53 -12.46 -1.56 3.87
N ARG A 54 -11.50 -0.67 4.12
CA ARG A 54 -10.07 -0.98 3.92
C ARG A 54 -9.46 -1.42 5.26
N ARG A 55 -8.67 -2.47 5.21
CA ARG A 55 -7.79 -2.87 6.29
C ARG A 55 -6.38 -3.11 5.75
N GLY A 56 -5.44 -2.26 6.09
CA GLY A 56 -4.11 -2.29 5.48
C GLY A 56 -4.19 -2.14 3.95
N LYS A 57 -3.77 -3.19 3.24
CA LYS A 57 -3.80 -3.24 1.77
C LYS A 57 -4.96 -4.07 1.23
N TYR A 58 -5.91 -4.47 2.08
CA TYR A 58 -7.09 -5.24 1.71
C TYR A 58 -8.33 -4.36 1.62
N LEU A 59 -9.23 -4.74 0.71
CA LEU A 59 -10.56 -4.18 0.49
C LEU A 59 -11.61 -5.24 0.84
N LEU A 60 -12.49 -4.93 1.77
CA LEU A 60 -13.54 -5.82 2.27
C LEU A 60 -14.88 -5.30 1.77
N PHE A 61 -15.43 -5.93 0.74
CA PHE A 61 -16.72 -5.55 0.16
C PHE A 61 -17.83 -6.40 0.77
N ALA A 62 -18.91 -5.78 1.21
CA ALA A 62 -20.15 -6.46 1.57
C ALA A 62 -21.27 -5.97 0.67
N PHE A 63 -21.98 -6.92 0.04
CA PHE A 63 -23.11 -6.69 -0.84
C PHE A 63 -24.39 -7.24 -0.22
N GLU A 64 -25.54 -6.72 -0.68
CA GLU A 64 -26.87 -7.23 -0.35
C GLU A 64 -26.94 -8.76 -0.45
N GLY A 65 -27.68 -9.37 0.45
CA GLY A 65 -27.84 -10.83 0.50
C GLY A 65 -26.66 -11.56 1.11
N GLY A 66 -25.83 -10.86 1.91
CA GLY A 66 -24.73 -11.46 2.67
C GLY A 66 -23.54 -11.90 1.83
N ARG A 67 -23.45 -11.47 0.58
CA ARG A 67 -22.30 -11.75 -0.30
C ARG A 67 -21.14 -10.82 0.04
N GLY A 68 -19.93 -11.33 0.02
CA GLY A 68 -18.73 -10.54 0.27
C GLY A 68 -17.62 -10.84 -0.73
N LEU A 69 -16.66 -9.92 -0.79
CA LEU A 69 -15.46 -10.05 -1.62
C LEU A 69 -14.27 -9.47 -0.86
N LEU A 70 -13.22 -10.26 -0.68
CA LEU A 70 -11.92 -9.75 -0.24
C LEU A 70 -11.10 -9.38 -1.48
N GLY A 71 -10.69 -8.13 -1.57
CA GLY A 71 -9.82 -7.60 -2.63
C GLY A 71 -8.41 -7.29 -2.14
N HIS A 72 -7.40 -7.57 -2.95
CA HIS A 72 -6.02 -7.12 -2.76
C HIS A 72 -5.44 -6.72 -4.12
N LEU A 73 -4.90 -5.51 -4.23
CA LEU A 73 -4.44 -4.95 -5.51
C LEU A 73 -3.14 -5.58 -6.04
N GLY A 74 -2.43 -6.33 -5.20
CA GLY A 74 -1.14 -6.91 -5.59
C GLY A 74 -0.08 -5.85 -5.88
N MET A 75 0.57 -5.94 -7.03
CA MET A 75 1.63 -5.01 -7.44
C MET A 75 1.16 -3.98 -8.47
N THR A 76 0.20 -4.35 -9.34
CA THR A 76 -0.23 -3.53 -10.48
C THR A 76 -1.74 -3.46 -10.63
N GLY A 77 -2.49 -4.13 -9.75
CA GLY A 77 -3.95 -4.14 -9.79
C GLY A 77 -4.53 -2.77 -9.48
N LYS A 78 -5.51 -2.36 -10.25
CA LYS A 78 -6.27 -1.12 -10.07
C LYS A 78 -7.73 -1.31 -10.45
N PHE A 79 -8.59 -0.50 -9.84
CA PHE A 79 -9.97 -0.37 -10.28
C PHE A 79 -10.10 0.88 -11.16
N VAL A 80 -10.77 0.73 -12.29
CA VAL A 80 -11.09 1.84 -13.19
C VAL A 80 -12.55 1.76 -13.61
N ARG A 81 -13.20 2.91 -13.84
CA ARG A 81 -14.59 3.01 -14.29
C ARG A 81 -14.62 3.34 -15.77
N ARG A 82 -15.44 2.61 -16.52
CA ARG A 82 -15.70 2.86 -17.95
C ARG A 82 -17.20 2.90 -18.21
N THR A 83 -17.61 3.60 -19.26
CA THR A 83 -18.96 3.49 -19.79
C THR A 83 -19.14 2.14 -20.45
N GLY A 84 -20.34 1.56 -20.42
CA GLY A 84 -20.63 0.26 -21.02
C GLY A 84 -20.20 0.19 -22.47
N GLY A 85 -19.58 -0.93 -22.85
CA GLY A 85 -18.99 -1.13 -24.18
C GLY A 85 -17.56 -0.64 -24.35
N GLN A 86 -17.03 0.18 -23.44
CA GLN A 86 -15.62 0.54 -23.42
C GLN A 86 -14.79 -0.58 -22.77
N GLY A 87 -13.76 -1.05 -23.47
CA GLY A 87 -12.81 -2.00 -22.93
C GLY A 87 -11.79 -1.34 -21.99
N GLU A 88 -11.20 -2.13 -21.12
CA GLU A 88 -10.04 -1.73 -20.31
C GLU A 88 -8.91 -2.75 -20.51
N PRO A 89 -7.70 -2.30 -20.89
CA PRO A 89 -6.55 -3.19 -21.01
C PRO A 89 -6.29 -3.98 -19.73
N TYR A 90 -5.98 -5.26 -19.88
CA TYR A 90 -5.69 -6.16 -18.74
C TYR A 90 -6.82 -6.30 -17.71
N SER A 91 -8.08 -6.00 -18.11
CA SER A 91 -9.25 -6.25 -17.26
C SER A 91 -9.35 -7.74 -16.94
N ARG A 92 -9.38 -8.09 -15.66
CA ARG A 92 -9.45 -9.46 -15.14
C ARG A 92 -10.79 -9.77 -14.51
N ALA A 93 -11.47 -8.74 -14.03
CA ALA A 93 -12.82 -8.82 -13.50
C ALA A 93 -13.60 -7.54 -13.85
N ARG A 94 -14.90 -7.67 -13.97
CA ARG A 94 -15.84 -6.60 -14.35
C ARG A 94 -17.04 -6.62 -13.44
N PHE A 95 -17.44 -5.46 -12.97
CA PHE A 95 -18.62 -5.22 -12.15
C PHE A 95 -19.55 -4.30 -12.95
N HIS A 96 -20.61 -4.86 -13.51
CA HIS A 96 -21.59 -4.12 -14.32
C HIS A 96 -22.63 -3.49 -13.42
N LEU A 97 -22.78 -2.16 -13.48
CA LEU A 97 -23.73 -1.39 -12.68
C LEU A 97 -25.02 -1.12 -13.47
N ASP A 98 -26.10 -0.86 -12.74
CA ASP A 98 -27.44 -0.59 -13.31
C ASP A 98 -27.53 0.75 -14.07
N ASP A 99 -26.53 1.64 -13.93
CA ASP A 99 -26.43 2.90 -14.65
C ASP A 99 -25.63 2.78 -15.99
N GLY A 100 -25.27 1.57 -16.39
CA GLY A 100 -24.53 1.29 -17.59
C GLY A 100 -23.00 1.44 -17.49
N HIS A 101 -22.47 1.81 -16.32
CA HIS A 101 -21.02 1.79 -16.12
C HIS A 101 -20.50 0.39 -15.77
N VAL A 102 -19.24 0.16 -16.10
CA VAL A 102 -18.52 -1.06 -15.75
C VAL A 102 -17.28 -0.68 -14.95
N LEU A 103 -17.13 -1.27 -13.76
CA LEU A 103 -15.90 -1.15 -12.98
C LEU A 103 -15.01 -2.34 -13.33
N HIS A 104 -13.82 -2.04 -13.84
CA HIS A 104 -12.83 -3.04 -14.22
C HIS A 104 -11.80 -3.19 -13.11
N PHE A 105 -11.46 -4.42 -12.76
CA PHE A 105 -10.23 -4.72 -12.05
C PHE A 105 -9.17 -5.07 -13.10
N ALA A 106 -8.30 -4.11 -13.39
CA ALA A 106 -7.21 -4.24 -14.34
C ALA A 106 -5.92 -4.63 -13.60
N ASP A 107 -5.28 -5.73 -14.03
CA ASP A 107 -4.01 -6.18 -13.44
C ASP A 107 -3.11 -6.85 -14.48
N PRO A 108 -2.15 -6.11 -15.05
CA PRO A 108 -1.22 -6.66 -16.05
C PRO A 108 -0.41 -7.85 -15.54
N ARG A 109 0.05 -7.82 -14.29
CA ARG A 109 0.94 -8.84 -13.71
C ARG A 109 0.20 -9.96 -13.01
N MET A 110 -1.12 -9.82 -12.77
CA MET A 110 -1.99 -10.80 -12.10
C MET A 110 -1.46 -11.23 -10.71
N PHE A 111 -0.98 -10.28 -9.91
CA PHE A 111 -0.61 -10.46 -8.50
C PHE A 111 -1.70 -10.01 -7.54
N GLY A 112 -2.76 -9.39 -8.08
CA GLY A 112 -3.96 -9.09 -7.32
C GLY A 112 -4.71 -10.35 -6.93
N ARG A 113 -5.63 -10.20 -5.99
CA ARG A 113 -6.53 -11.26 -5.56
C ARG A 113 -7.93 -10.70 -5.36
N LEU A 114 -8.91 -11.41 -5.87
CA LEU A 114 -10.31 -11.22 -5.63
C LEU A 114 -10.89 -12.54 -5.12
N GLU A 115 -11.29 -12.58 -3.85
CA GLU A 115 -11.73 -13.79 -3.16
C GLU A 115 -13.16 -13.62 -2.65
N PRO A 116 -14.15 -14.20 -3.33
CA PRO A 116 -15.53 -14.23 -2.86
C PRO A 116 -15.65 -15.04 -1.58
N VAL A 117 -16.32 -14.47 -0.59
CA VAL A 117 -16.61 -15.11 0.70
C VAL A 117 -17.92 -14.55 1.24
N PRO A 118 -18.62 -15.23 2.15
CA PRO A 118 -19.74 -14.61 2.86
C PRO A 118 -19.31 -13.32 3.59
N ALA A 119 -20.11 -12.26 3.51
CA ALA A 119 -19.76 -10.96 4.10
C ALA A 119 -19.44 -11.06 5.61
N ALA A 120 -20.16 -11.91 6.35
CA ALA A 120 -19.92 -12.16 7.76
C ALA A 120 -18.51 -12.77 8.05
N ARG A 121 -17.91 -13.43 7.06
CA ARG A 121 -16.57 -14.07 7.20
C ARG A 121 -15.41 -13.14 6.89
N LEU A 122 -15.64 -11.99 6.25
CA LEU A 122 -14.56 -11.09 5.78
C LEU A 122 -13.56 -10.71 6.88
N ARG A 123 -14.06 -10.34 8.06
CA ARG A 123 -13.20 -9.94 9.20
C ARG A 123 -12.59 -11.15 9.91
N GLU A 124 -13.15 -12.34 9.71
CA GLU A 124 -12.69 -13.58 10.32
C GLU A 124 -11.64 -14.33 9.52
N MET A 125 -11.32 -13.85 8.30
CA MET A 125 -10.29 -14.44 7.48
C MET A 125 -8.92 -14.28 8.13
N ASP A 126 -8.11 -15.33 8.16
CA ASP A 126 -6.80 -15.35 8.82
C ASP A 126 -5.88 -14.23 8.33
N VAL A 127 -5.90 -13.94 7.02
CA VAL A 127 -5.12 -12.85 6.42
C VAL A 127 -5.53 -11.46 6.92
N VAL A 128 -6.78 -11.30 7.36
CA VAL A 128 -7.30 -10.03 7.93
C VAL A 128 -7.05 -9.97 9.43
N LYS A 129 -7.26 -11.09 10.15
CA LYS A 129 -6.99 -11.21 11.60
C LYS A 129 -5.52 -11.02 11.94
N ALA A 130 -4.64 -11.48 11.08
CA ALA A 130 -3.19 -11.36 11.28
C ALA A 130 -2.66 -9.93 11.12
N LEU A 131 -3.47 -8.98 10.64
CA LEU A 131 -3.02 -7.60 10.40
C LEU A 131 -2.87 -6.83 11.72
N GLY A 132 -1.75 -6.16 11.84
CA GLY A 132 -1.48 -5.23 12.92
C GLY A 132 -2.29 -3.93 12.82
N ARG A 133 -1.85 -2.93 13.58
CA ARG A 133 -2.53 -1.63 13.64
C ARG A 133 -2.46 -0.90 12.31
N ASP A 134 -3.59 -0.36 11.88
CA ASP A 134 -3.71 0.46 10.67
C ASP A 134 -3.51 1.94 11.03
N PRO A 135 -2.44 2.60 10.56
CA PRO A 135 -2.14 3.98 10.94
C PRO A 135 -3.22 4.99 10.57
N LEU A 136 -3.95 4.73 9.47
CA LEU A 136 -5.00 5.64 9.00
C LEU A 136 -6.36 5.34 9.63
N ALA A 137 -6.74 4.06 9.73
CA ALA A 137 -8.05 3.67 10.25
C ALA A 137 -8.11 3.70 11.79
N ASP A 138 -7.06 3.23 12.45
CA ASP A 138 -7.01 3.09 13.91
C ASP A 138 -6.26 4.26 14.60
N GLY A 139 -5.60 5.10 13.81
CA GLY A 139 -4.60 6.05 14.31
C GLY A 139 -3.34 5.35 14.86
N LEU A 140 -2.30 6.12 15.14
CA LEU A 140 -1.03 5.60 15.64
C LEU A 140 -0.38 6.60 16.59
N THR A 141 -0.06 6.17 17.81
CA THR A 141 0.74 6.92 18.79
C THR A 141 2.17 6.35 18.89
N ALA A 142 3.10 7.13 19.45
CA ALA A 142 4.49 6.71 19.64
C ALA A 142 4.59 5.42 20.46
N GLY A 143 3.90 5.33 21.60
CA GLY A 143 3.90 4.13 22.43
C GLY A 143 3.27 2.91 21.75
N GLN A 144 2.27 3.11 20.90
CA GLN A 144 1.68 2.00 20.12
C GLN A 144 2.64 1.50 19.04
N LEU A 145 3.34 2.41 18.34
CA LEU A 145 4.35 2.05 17.37
C LEU A 145 5.53 1.32 18.03
N GLU A 146 6.04 1.86 19.10
CA GLU A 146 7.10 1.25 19.92
C GLU A 146 6.72 -0.16 20.37
N LYS A 147 5.55 -0.33 21.00
CA LYS A 147 5.05 -1.64 21.43
C LYS A 147 4.97 -2.65 20.30
N ALA A 148 4.56 -2.22 19.10
CA ALA A 148 4.43 -3.10 17.95
C ALA A 148 5.78 -3.48 17.32
N VAL A 149 6.77 -2.57 17.33
CA VAL A 149 7.96 -2.67 16.49
C VAL A 149 9.24 -2.91 17.30
N ALA A 150 9.38 -2.39 18.53
CA ALA A 150 10.62 -2.40 19.30
C ALA A 150 11.17 -3.83 19.57
N SER A 151 10.30 -4.82 19.71
CA SER A 151 10.70 -6.23 19.94
C SER A 151 11.22 -6.93 18.68
N SER A 152 11.17 -6.28 17.53
CA SER A 152 11.66 -6.87 16.27
C SER A 152 13.18 -6.94 16.27
N ARG A 153 13.71 -8.11 15.87
CA ARG A 153 15.14 -8.31 15.60
C ARG A 153 15.52 -7.93 14.15
N GLN A 154 14.54 -7.55 13.35
CA GLN A 154 14.76 -7.09 11.98
C GLN A 154 15.14 -5.59 11.99
N PRO A 155 15.87 -5.12 10.98
CA PRO A 155 16.13 -3.69 10.78
C PRO A 155 14.83 -2.88 10.78
N LEU A 156 14.87 -1.65 11.26
CA LEU A 156 13.71 -0.79 11.47
C LEU A 156 12.78 -0.71 10.25
N LYS A 157 13.35 -0.54 9.05
CA LYS A 157 12.54 -0.52 7.83
C LYS A 157 11.79 -1.83 7.60
N VAL A 158 12.44 -2.97 7.79
CA VAL A 158 11.84 -4.29 7.61
C VAL A 158 10.73 -4.51 8.65
N ALA A 159 10.97 -4.11 9.89
CA ALA A 159 9.97 -4.18 10.96
C ALA A 159 8.73 -3.30 10.71
N LEU A 160 8.90 -2.12 10.10
CA LEU A 160 7.80 -1.24 9.69
C LEU A 160 6.97 -1.81 8.52
N MET A 161 7.56 -2.68 7.70
CA MET A 161 6.87 -3.33 6.56
C MET A 161 6.16 -4.61 6.95
N ASP A 162 6.36 -5.11 8.17
CA ASP A 162 5.69 -6.30 8.69
C ASP A 162 4.20 -5.98 8.96
N GLN A 163 3.34 -6.56 8.11
CA GLN A 163 1.90 -6.29 8.14
C GLN A 163 1.21 -6.76 9.43
N ALA A 164 1.82 -7.70 10.16
CA ALA A 164 1.33 -8.14 11.47
C ALA A 164 1.66 -7.14 12.59
N ARG A 165 2.59 -6.21 12.37
CA ARG A 165 2.97 -5.15 13.32
C ARG A 165 2.24 -3.86 13.01
N ILE A 166 2.51 -3.30 11.83
CA ILE A 166 1.87 -2.09 11.30
C ILE A 166 1.41 -2.41 9.88
N THR A 167 0.10 -2.42 9.68
CA THR A 167 -0.43 -2.77 8.37
C THR A 167 -0.50 -1.57 7.42
N GLY A 168 -0.35 -1.84 6.13
CA GLY A 168 -0.51 -0.85 5.08
C GLY A 168 0.80 -0.22 4.60
N LEU A 169 1.84 -0.09 5.44
CA LEU A 169 3.14 0.39 4.99
C LEU A 169 3.83 -0.66 4.11
N GLY A 170 4.53 -0.20 3.10
CA GLY A 170 5.34 -1.03 2.23
C GLY A 170 6.71 -0.40 1.99
N ASN A 171 7.34 -0.76 0.87
CA ASN A 171 8.71 -0.37 0.57
C ASN A 171 8.89 1.15 0.37
N ILE A 172 7.90 1.76 -0.27
CA ILE A 172 7.90 3.20 -0.59
C ILE A 172 7.69 4.00 0.69
N HIS A 173 6.54 3.78 1.34
CA HIS A 173 6.14 4.61 2.48
C HIS A 173 7.01 4.39 3.73
N ALA A 174 7.58 3.18 3.92
CA ALA A 174 8.56 2.96 4.98
C ALA A 174 9.87 3.73 4.73
N ALA A 175 10.40 3.73 3.51
CA ALA A 175 11.61 4.51 3.17
C ALA A 175 11.38 6.02 3.34
N GLU A 176 10.25 6.52 2.82
CA GLU A 176 9.88 7.94 2.91
C GLU A 176 9.65 8.40 4.36
N ALA A 177 8.99 7.59 5.18
CA ALA A 177 8.78 7.89 6.59
C ALA A 177 10.10 7.94 7.36
N LEU A 178 11.01 7.00 7.13
CA LEU A 178 12.33 6.98 7.75
C LEU A 178 13.17 8.19 7.35
N PHE A 179 13.13 8.58 6.07
CA PHE A 179 13.81 9.79 5.60
C PHE A 179 13.27 11.06 6.26
N ARG A 180 11.94 11.20 6.36
CA ARG A 180 11.29 12.34 7.04
C ARG A 180 11.68 12.39 8.51
N ALA A 181 11.76 11.24 9.19
CA ALA A 181 12.13 11.11 10.58
C ALA A 181 13.64 11.27 10.84
N GLY A 182 14.49 11.23 9.81
CA GLY A 182 15.95 11.26 9.94
C GLY A 182 16.53 9.98 10.56
N LEU A 183 15.87 8.83 10.32
CA LEU A 183 16.27 7.55 10.90
C LEU A 183 16.85 6.62 9.82
N HIS A 184 18.03 6.05 10.11
CA HIS A 184 18.64 5.09 9.19
C HIS A 184 17.79 3.81 9.07
N PRO A 185 17.54 3.28 7.85
CA PRO A 185 16.69 2.10 7.67
C PRO A 185 17.21 0.83 8.36
N SER A 186 18.51 0.75 8.63
CA SER A 186 19.13 -0.38 9.34
C SER A 186 19.24 -0.21 10.86
N ARG A 187 18.66 0.86 11.44
CA ARG A 187 18.60 1.01 12.89
C ARG A 187 17.91 -0.20 13.54
N GLU A 188 18.40 -0.61 14.69
CA GLU A 188 17.68 -1.57 15.54
C GLU A 188 16.45 -0.88 16.16
N PRO A 189 15.25 -1.45 16.04
CA PRO A 189 14.06 -0.82 16.62
C PRO A 189 14.19 -0.53 18.12
N ALA A 190 14.76 -1.44 18.91
CA ALA A 190 14.96 -1.29 20.34
C ALA A 190 15.92 -0.14 20.71
N SER A 191 16.70 0.38 19.77
CA SER A 191 17.65 1.47 20.02
C SER A 191 17.04 2.86 19.87
N LEU A 192 15.76 2.98 19.50
CA LEU A 192 15.13 4.26 19.31
C LEU A 192 14.74 4.90 20.66
N THR A 193 15.01 6.19 20.76
CA THR A 193 14.58 7.01 21.89
C THR A 193 13.09 7.35 21.82
N PRO A 194 12.44 7.74 22.92
CA PRO A 194 11.04 8.18 22.91
C PRO A 194 10.76 9.31 21.92
N ASP A 195 11.68 10.24 21.73
CA ASP A 195 11.51 11.34 20.77
C ASP A 195 11.69 10.88 19.33
N GLU A 196 12.52 9.88 19.07
CA GLU A 196 12.63 9.25 17.75
C GLU A 196 11.32 8.52 17.38
N TRP A 197 10.69 7.83 18.33
CA TRP A 197 9.37 7.22 18.11
C TRP A 197 8.29 8.27 17.80
N LYS A 198 8.27 9.41 18.52
CA LYS A 198 7.34 10.52 18.24
C LYS A 198 7.56 11.09 16.83
N ARG A 199 8.82 11.35 16.46
CA ARG A 199 9.15 11.84 15.10
C ARG A 199 8.75 10.84 14.01
N LEU A 200 8.99 9.54 14.26
CA LEU A 200 8.64 8.50 13.29
C LEU A 200 7.13 8.39 13.06
N VAL A 201 6.32 8.47 14.12
CA VAL A 201 4.85 8.51 13.98
C VAL A 201 4.39 9.72 13.16
N GLY A 202 4.94 10.91 13.46
CA GLY A 202 4.65 12.12 12.69
C GLY A 202 5.05 11.97 11.21
N ALA A 203 6.19 11.34 10.97
CA ALA A 203 6.70 11.07 9.61
C ALA A 203 5.84 10.04 8.85
N ILE A 204 5.38 8.97 9.52
CA ILE A 204 4.44 7.99 8.93
C ILE A 204 3.16 8.69 8.50
N ARG A 205 2.56 9.50 9.39
CA ARG A 205 1.35 10.27 9.08
C ARG A 205 1.56 11.18 7.88
N ALA A 206 2.61 12.01 7.90
CA ALA A 206 2.93 12.93 6.80
C ALA A 206 3.17 12.21 5.47
N THR A 207 3.73 11.00 5.51
CA THR A 207 3.95 10.18 4.32
C THR A 207 2.64 9.61 3.77
N ILE A 208 1.75 9.16 4.64
CA ILE A 208 0.41 8.70 4.24
C ILE A 208 -0.41 9.85 3.65
N ASP A 209 -0.43 11.01 4.32
CA ASP A 209 -1.15 12.20 3.85
C ASP A 209 -0.62 12.67 2.48
N PHE A 210 0.70 12.66 2.29
CA PHE A 210 1.33 12.93 1.01
C PHE A 210 0.87 11.94 -0.07
N GLY A 211 0.92 10.62 0.21
CA GLY A 211 0.49 9.60 -0.75
C GLY A 211 -1.00 9.72 -1.12
N LEU A 212 -1.86 10.05 -0.15
CA LEU A 212 -3.28 10.28 -0.40
C LEU A 212 -3.50 11.47 -1.35
N LYS A 213 -2.76 12.57 -1.15
CA LYS A 213 -2.82 13.75 -2.02
C LYS A 213 -2.30 13.46 -3.42
N GLU A 214 -1.17 12.77 -3.55
CA GLU A 214 -0.57 12.42 -4.83
C GLU A 214 -1.42 11.48 -5.69
N GLN A 215 -2.23 10.64 -5.05
CA GLN A 215 -3.10 9.67 -5.71
C GLN A 215 -4.56 10.15 -5.83
N GLU A 216 -4.84 11.40 -5.44
CA GLU A 216 -6.19 11.97 -5.56
C GLU A 216 -6.60 12.04 -7.02
N GLY A 217 -7.67 11.32 -7.39
CA GLY A 217 -8.14 11.24 -8.76
C GLY A 217 -8.99 10.00 -9.01
N GLU A 218 -9.56 9.93 -10.21
CA GLU A 218 -10.40 8.77 -10.60
C GLU A 218 -9.57 7.57 -11.05
N GLU A 219 -8.42 7.81 -11.66
CA GLU A 219 -7.53 6.75 -12.12
C GLU A 219 -6.22 6.78 -11.34
N PRO A 220 -5.90 5.74 -10.58
CA PRO A 220 -4.63 5.68 -9.88
C PRO A 220 -3.48 5.56 -10.89
N VAL A 221 -2.45 6.37 -10.71
CA VAL A 221 -1.22 6.30 -11.50
C VAL A 221 -0.10 5.81 -10.59
N TYR A 222 0.40 4.61 -10.85
CA TYR A 222 1.55 4.09 -10.11
C TYR A 222 2.87 4.59 -10.71
N LEU A 223 3.89 4.75 -9.88
CA LEU A 223 5.19 5.26 -10.31
C LEU A 223 5.79 4.50 -11.51
N GLU A 224 5.51 3.19 -11.61
CA GLU A 224 5.99 2.32 -12.68
C GLU A 224 5.21 2.48 -14.00
N GLU A 225 4.14 3.27 -14.02
CA GLU A 225 3.24 3.45 -15.16
C GLU A 225 3.47 4.75 -15.95
N GLY A 226 4.67 5.32 -15.86
CA GLY A 226 5.05 6.43 -16.74
C GLY A 226 4.88 7.84 -16.19
N ARG A 227 4.88 8.03 -14.87
CA ARG A 227 5.12 9.36 -14.32
C ARG A 227 6.52 9.84 -14.71
N THR A 228 6.59 10.94 -15.42
CA THR A 228 7.84 11.58 -15.82
C THR A 228 8.60 12.17 -14.62
N GLU A 229 7.90 12.51 -13.53
CA GLU A 229 8.50 12.98 -12.29
C GLU A 229 8.22 12.03 -11.13
N ASN A 230 9.28 11.66 -10.42
CA ASN A 230 9.19 10.91 -9.19
C ASN A 230 8.83 11.85 -8.02
N PRO A 231 7.65 11.76 -7.39
CA PRO A 231 7.22 12.68 -6.35
C PRO A 231 7.87 12.39 -4.98
N PHE A 232 8.55 11.25 -4.83
CA PHE A 232 9.12 10.83 -3.56
C PHE A 232 10.43 11.54 -3.24
N LEU A 233 10.78 11.62 -1.96
CA LEU A 233 11.95 12.32 -1.46
C LEU A 233 13.25 11.52 -1.61
N VAL A 234 13.17 10.19 -1.40
CA VAL A 234 14.32 9.28 -1.51
C VAL A 234 14.03 8.03 -2.33
N TYR A 235 12.79 7.54 -2.33
CA TYR A 235 12.44 6.31 -3.05
C TYR A 235 12.65 6.49 -4.56
N GLY A 236 13.41 5.56 -5.17
CA GLY A 236 13.72 5.59 -6.60
C GLY A 236 14.67 6.72 -7.03
N ARG A 237 15.40 7.35 -6.10
CA ARG A 237 16.31 8.47 -6.36
C ARG A 237 17.80 8.15 -6.13
N ALA A 238 18.17 6.87 -6.14
CA ALA A 238 19.57 6.47 -5.96
C ALA A 238 20.48 7.18 -6.96
N GLY A 239 21.59 7.74 -6.47
CA GLY A 239 22.54 8.54 -7.24
C GLY A 239 22.17 10.02 -7.42
N GLY A 240 20.89 10.38 -7.24
CA GLY A 240 20.42 11.75 -7.30
C GLY A 240 20.67 12.56 -6.02
N PRO A 241 20.55 13.90 -6.07
CA PRO A 241 20.77 14.75 -4.91
C PRO A 241 19.61 14.63 -3.91
N CYS A 242 19.95 14.54 -2.63
CA CYS A 242 18.99 14.63 -1.53
C CYS A 242 18.35 16.03 -1.47
N SER A 243 17.03 16.09 -1.42
CA SER A 243 16.27 17.34 -1.36
C SER A 243 16.55 18.18 -0.09
N LYS A 244 17.04 17.57 1.00
CA LYS A 244 17.34 18.27 2.27
C LYS A 244 18.80 18.79 2.33
N CYS A 245 19.76 18.06 1.81
CA CYS A 245 21.18 18.36 2.05
C CYS A 245 22.09 18.29 0.83
N GLY A 246 21.55 17.96 -0.36
CA GLY A 246 22.31 17.86 -1.61
C GLY A 246 23.21 16.63 -1.77
N SER A 247 23.44 15.86 -0.69
CA SER A 247 24.27 14.63 -0.79
C SER A 247 23.57 13.58 -1.64
N ALA A 248 24.34 12.71 -2.31
CA ALA A 248 23.77 11.63 -3.10
C ALA A 248 22.89 10.70 -2.24
N VAL A 249 21.71 10.36 -2.75
CA VAL A 249 20.85 9.31 -2.19
C VAL A 249 21.48 7.96 -2.50
N GLU A 250 21.60 7.11 -1.51
CA GLU A 250 22.15 5.76 -1.65
C GLU A 250 21.05 4.71 -1.65
N SER A 251 21.40 3.51 -2.12
CA SER A 251 20.50 2.36 -2.06
C SER A 251 21.26 1.06 -1.77
N PHE A 252 20.57 0.13 -1.07
CA PHE A 252 21.10 -1.20 -0.79
C PHE A 252 19.94 -2.22 -0.64
N PRO A 253 20.20 -3.52 -0.86
CA PRO A 253 19.18 -4.56 -0.64
C PRO A 253 18.96 -4.80 0.85
N GLN A 254 17.68 -4.83 1.27
CA GLN A 254 17.28 -5.10 2.65
C GLN A 254 15.91 -5.76 2.70
N GLY A 255 15.79 -6.92 3.36
CA GLY A 255 14.55 -7.67 3.45
C GLY A 255 13.93 -8.02 2.08
N GLY A 256 14.77 -8.40 1.10
CA GLY A 256 14.34 -8.74 -0.26
C GLY A 256 13.85 -7.55 -1.11
N ARG A 257 14.11 -6.31 -0.68
CA ARG A 257 13.71 -5.07 -1.37
C ARG A 257 14.86 -4.08 -1.45
N THR A 258 14.89 -3.26 -2.49
CA THR A 258 15.80 -2.12 -2.56
C THR A 258 15.37 -1.05 -1.57
N THR A 259 16.29 -0.63 -0.71
CA THR A 259 16.11 0.43 0.28
C THR A 259 16.84 1.68 -0.18
N HIS A 260 16.17 2.82 -0.19
CA HIS A 260 16.74 4.12 -0.53
C HIS A 260 16.83 4.99 0.72
N PHE A 261 17.91 5.73 0.89
CA PHE A 261 18.12 6.62 2.03
C PHE A 261 19.19 7.69 1.71
N CYS A 262 19.20 8.75 2.51
CA CYS A 262 20.30 9.73 2.45
C CYS A 262 21.28 9.47 3.60
N PRO A 263 22.57 9.16 3.33
CA PRO A 263 23.53 8.82 4.39
C PRO A 263 23.81 9.99 5.36
N LYS A 264 23.69 11.23 4.87
CA LYS A 264 23.91 12.43 5.70
C LYS A 264 22.69 12.77 6.57
N CYS A 265 21.46 12.68 6.03
CA CYS A 265 20.24 12.97 6.78
C CYS A 265 19.77 11.83 7.68
N GLN A 266 20.22 10.61 7.39
CA GLN A 266 19.85 9.38 8.10
C GLN A 266 21.12 8.64 8.57
N PRO A 267 21.95 9.23 9.45
CA PRO A 267 23.19 8.60 9.90
C PRO A 267 22.89 7.34 10.71
N LEU A 268 23.71 6.29 10.55
CA LEU A 268 23.69 5.12 11.41
C LEU A 268 24.55 5.42 12.67
N PRO A 269 23.97 5.47 13.87
CA PRO A 269 24.75 5.70 15.09
C PRO A 269 25.84 4.64 15.26
N GLY A 270 27.03 5.07 15.67
CA GLY A 270 28.21 4.20 15.87
C GLY A 270 29.04 3.91 14.62
N VAL A 271 28.59 4.30 13.43
CA VAL A 271 29.41 4.26 12.21
C VAL A 271 29.95 5.68 11.97
N HIS A 272 31.14 5.97 12.48
CA HIS A 272 31.83 7.20 12.06
C HIS A 272 32.06 7.12 10.55
N ALA A 273 31.62 8.14 9.82
CA ALA A 273 31.93 8.29 8.42
C ALA A 273 33.44 8.18 8.24
N SER A 274 33.92 7.10 7.65
CA SER A 274 35.32 6.96 7.28
C SER A 274 35.65 8.12 6.33
N LYS A 275 36.62 8.97 6.73
CA LYS A 275 37.14 10.02 5.85
C LYS A 275 37.52 9.37 4.50
N PRO A 276 37.19 10.00 3.36
CA PRO A 276 37.63 9.51 2.08
C PRO A 276 39.18 9.39 2.12
N ARG A 277 39.67 8.20 1.81
CA ARG A 277 41.11 7.99 1.63
C ARG A 277 41.59 8.95 0.55
N ALA A 278 42.39 9.95 0.93
CA ALA A 278 43.10 10.79 -0.01
C ALA A 278 43.94 9.87 -0.92
N GLY A 279 43.58 9.85 -2.20
CA GLY A 279 44.36 9.13 -3.20
C GLY A 279 45.80 9.67 -3.20
N LYS A 280 46.77 8.81 -2.89
CA LYS A 280 48.16 9.12 -3.17
C LYS A 280 48.31 9.14 -4.69
N ARG A 281 48.75 10.30 -5.18
CA ARG A 281 49.30 10.47 -6.56
C ARG A 281 50.55 9.65 -6.74
#